data_cce691ecf79f68a035cf8470e667ec7c
#
_entry.id   cce691ecf79f68a035cf8470e667ec7c
#
_cell.length_a   1.000
_cell.length_b   1.000
_cell.length_c   1.000
_cell.angle_alpha   90.00
_cell.angle_beta   90.00
_cell.angle_gamma   90.00
#
_symmetry.space_group_name_H-M   'P 1'
#
loop_
_entity.id
_entity.type
_entity.pdbx_description
1 polymer ?
#
loop_
_entity_poly.entity_id
_entity_poly.type
_entity_poly.pdbx_seq_one_letter_code
_entity_poly.pdbx_strand_id
1 'polypeptide(L)'
;FISIAVAIGMSVWRAREAKNVATYGSARWATVREARHAGLIGPDGVVLGKLGDSYLRHDGPEHVLCFAPTRSGKGVGLVVPTLLTWPGSSIVHDIKGENWELTSGFRSRHGRVLLFDPTNAASAAY
;
A
#
# COMPACT_ATOMS: atom_id res chain seq x y z
N PHE A 1 23.32 -49.45 17.95
CA PHE A 1 21.97 -48.97 17.53
C PHE A 1 21.66 -47.56 18.06
N ILE A 2 22.00 -47.24 19.27
CA ILE A 2 21.73 -45.90 19.90
C ILE A 2 22.50 -44.78 19.12
N SER A 3 23.74 -45.02 18.73
CA SER A 3 24.56 -44.05 17.99
C SER A 3 23.98 -43.68 16.63
N ILE A 4 23.36 -44.64 15.94
CA ILE A 4 22.72 -44.44 14.63
C ILE A 4 21.44 -43.62 14.81
N ALA A 5 20.65 -43.92 15.81
CA ALA A 5 19.41 -43.17 16.11
C ALA A 5 19.72 -41.70 16.48
N VAL A 6 20.77 -41.46 17.28
CA VAL A 6 21.24 -40.11 17.61
C VAL A 6 21.73 -39.36 16.38
N ALA A 7 22.51 -40.03 15.52
CA ALA A 7 23.01 -39.41 14.27
C ALA A 7 21.87 -39.01 13.32
N ILE A 8 20.87 -39.88 13.17
CA ILE A 8 19.67 -39.58 12.35
C ILE A 8 18.87 -38.42 13.00
N GLY A 9 18.65 -38.46 14.29
CA GLY A 9 17.96 -37.39 15.02
C GLY A 9 18.63 -36.02 14.86
N MET A 10 19.95 -35.98 15.02
CA MET A 10 20.72 -34.74 14.80
C MET A 10 20.72 -34.29 13.35
N SER A 11 20.76 -35.21 12.39
CA SER A 11 20.69 -34.88 10.98
C SER A 11 19.32 -34.27 10.60
N VAL A 12 18.23 -34.85 11.09
CA VAL A 12 16.88 -34.32 10.88
C VAL A 12 16.70 -32.96 11.59
N TRP A 13 17.22 -32.82 12.79
CA TRP A 13 17.19 -31.55 13.51
C TRP A 13 17.96 -30.46 12.76
N ARG A 14 19.22 -30.74 12.32
CA ARG A 14 20.01 -29.81 11.49
C ARG A 14 19.31 -29.45 10.17
N ALA A 15 18.68 -30.41 9.51
CA ALA A 15 17.94 -30.15 8.28
C ALA A 15 16.70 -29.26 8.48
N ARG A 16 16.06 -29.34 9.66
CA ARG A 16 14.98 -28.42 10.05
C ARG A 16 15.50 -27.02 10.39
N GLU A 17 16.60 -26.95 11.11
CA GLU A 17 17.27 -25.69 11.44
C GLU A 17 17.76 -24.96 10.18
N ALA A 18 18.36 -25.69 9.24
CA ALA A 18 18.85 -25.13 7.97
C ALA A 18 17.73 -24.51 7.10
N LYS A 19 16.47 -24.96 7.23
CA LYS A 19 15.33 -24.33 6.56
C LYS A 19 14.97 -22.95 7.14
N ASN A 20 15.42 -22.66 8.35
CA ASN A 20 15.16 -21.39 9.03
C ASN A 20 16.34 -20.42 8.95
N VAL A 21 17.35 -20.72 8.14
CA VAL A 21 18.52 -19.85 8.00
C VAL A 21 18.13 -18.59 7.22
N ALA A 22 17.92 -17.52 7.95
CA ALA A 22 17.72 -16.18 7.44
C ALA A 22 19.08 -15.53 7.03
N THR A 23 19.90 -16.23 6.27
CA THR A 23 21.25 -15.79 5.88
C THR A 23 21.20 -14.45 5.13
N TYR A 24 20.10 -14.17 4.44
CA TYR A 24 19.86 -12.94 3.69
C TYR A 24 18.75 -12.07 4.30
N GLY A 25 18.36 -12.32 5.54
CA GLY A 25 17.28 -11.63 6.23
C GLY A 25 16.05 -12.53 6.45
N SER A 26 15.17 -12.07 7.34
CA SER A 26 13.91 -12.75 7.68
C SER A 26 12.70 -12.24 6.89
N ALA A 27 12.92 -11.39 5.88
CA ALA A 27 11.85 -10.80 5.10
C ALA A 27 11.09 -11.88 4.29
N ARG A 28 9.79 -11.82 4.36
CA ARG A 28 8.85 -12.67 3.61
C ARG A 28 7.56 -11.92 3.32
N TRP A 29 6.78 -12.42 2.41
CA TRP A 29 5.44 -11.89 2.17
C TRP A 29 4.56 -12.11 3.41
N ALA A 30 3.84 -11.05 3.81
CA ALA A 30 2.89 -11.15 4.90
C ALA A 30 1.66 -11.96 4.49
N THR A 31 1.07 -12.64 5.45
CA THR A 31 -0.24 -13.26 5.29
C THR A 31 -1.36 -12.24 5.52
N VAL A 32 -2.56 -12.52 5.00
CA VAL A 32 -3.75 -11.67 5.24
C VAL A 32 -4.04 -11.52 6.74
N ARG A 33 -3.77 -12.57 7.53
CA ARG A 33 -3.94 -12.52 8.99
C ARG A 33 -2.99 -11.54 9.66
N GLU A 34 -1.74 -11.51 9.23
CA GLU A 34 -0.74 -10.55 9.74
C GLU A 34 -1.08 -9.12 9.31
N ALA A 35 -1.50 -8.92 8.07
CA ALA A 35 -1.94 -7.61 7.60
C ALA A 35 -3.16 -7.10 8.40
N ARG A 36 -4.09 -7.99 8.74
CA ARG A 36 -5.25 -7.64 9.59
C ARG A 36 -4.83 -7.32 11.02
N HIS A 37 -3.93 -8.10 11.59
CA HIS A 37 -3.40 -7.85 12.94
C HIS A 37 -2.61 -6.53 13.02
N ALA A 38 -1.95 -6.16 11.93
CA ALA A 38 -1.26 -4.87 11.80
C ALA A 38 -2.20 -3.69 11.52
N GLY A 39 -3.52 -3.90 11.48
CA GLY A 39 -4.51 -2.84 11.23
C GLY A 39 -4.58 -2.36 9.77
N LEU A 40 -3.95 -3.07 8.84
CA LEU A 40 -3.88 -2.65 7.43
C LEU A 40 -5.11 -3.06 6.60
N ILE A 41 -6.06 -3.79 7.17
CA ILE A 41 -7.31 -4.18 6.50
C ILE A 41 -8.47 -3.50 7.22
N GLY A 42 -8.80 -2.31 6.76
CA GLY A 42 -9.88 -1.47 7.28
C GLY A 42 -10.70 -0.85 6.15
N PRO A 43 -11.82 -0.20 6.48
CA PRO A 43 -12.68 0.48 5.50
C PRO A 43 -12.05 1.76 4.98
N ASP A 44 -11.31 2.49 5.81
CA ASP A 44 -10.80 3.82 5.56
C ASP A 44 -9.26 3.85 5.52
N GLY A 45 -8.72 4.97 5.09
CA GLY A 45 -7.29 5.20 5.06
C GLY A 45 -6.69 5.28 3.65
N VAL A 46 -5.41 5.62 3.61
CA VAL A 46 -4.62 5.69 2.38
C VAL A 46 -4.41 4.28 1.83
N VAL A 47 -4.74 4.07 0.57
CA VAL A 47 -4.52 2.78 -0.10
C VAL A 47 -3.03 2.57 -0.31
N LEU A 48 -2.50 1.47 0.24
CA LEU A 48 -1.10 1.07 0.12
C LEU A 48 -0.89 0.03 -0.98
N GLY A 49 -1.95 -0.67 -1.36
CA GLY A 49 -1.90 -1.74 -2.35
C GLY A 49 -2.98 -2.79 -2.13
N LYS A 50 -2.74 -3.99 -2.66
CA LYS A 50 -3.67 -5.11 -2.58
C LYS A 50 -2.94 -6.39 -2.16
N LEU A 51 -3.56 -7.15 -1.27
CA LEU A 51 -3.09 -8.47 -0.85
C LEU A 51 -4.24 -9.47 -1.05
N GLY A 52 -4.13 -10.32 -2.07
CA GLY A 52 -5.26 -11.13 -2.53
C GLY A 52 -6.43 -10.23 -2.97
N ASP A 53 -7.59 -10.42 -2.41
CA ASP A 53 -8.78 -9.60 -2.70
C ASP A 53 -8.97 -8.40 -1.76
N SER A 54 -8.11 -8.25 -0.75
CA SER A 54 -8.20 -7.19 0.23
C SER A 54 -7.31 -6.00 -0.13
N TYR A 55 -7.86 -4.78 -0.07
CA TYR A 55 -7.05 -3.57 -0.09
C TYR A 55 -6.33 -3.40 1.25
N LEU A 56 -5.06 -3.07 1.17
CA LEU A 56 -4.27 -2.63 2.32
C LEU A 56 -4.41 -1.12 2.44
N ARG A 57 -4.74 -0.66 3.63
CA ARG A 57 -4.96 0.76 3.94
C ARG A 57 -4.21 1.15 5.20
N HIS A 58 -3.78 2.39 5.24
CA HIS A 58 -3.18 2.99 6.42
C HIS A 58 -4.08 4.13 6.89
N ASP A 59 -4.62 3.98 8.09
CA ASP A 59 -5.51 4.94 8.75
C ASP A 59 -4.84 5.46 10.04
N GLY A 60 -3.62 5.94 9.91
CA GLY A 60 -2.84 6.53 10.99
C GLY A 60 -2.40 7.94 10.65
N PRO A 61 -1.82 8.66 11.63
CA PRO A 61 -1.31 10.02 11.44
C PRO A 61 0.03 10.06 10.69
N GLU A 62 0.64 8.91 10.42
CA GLU A 62 1.95 8.83 9.81
C GLU A 62 1.90 9.11 8.31
N HIS A 63 2.96 9.70 7.80
CA HIS A 63 3.11 9.95 6.38
C HIS A 63 3.44 8.68 5.61
N VAL A 64 2.84 8.54 4.42
CA VAL A 64 3.16 7.45 3.50
C VAL A 64 4.10 7.97 2.42
N LEU A 65 5.26 7.33 2.28
CA LEU A 65 6.24 7.63 1.26
C LEU A 65 6.38 6.45 0.29
N CYS A 66 6.12 6.71 -1.00
CA CYS A 66 6.22 5.70 -2.05
C CYS A 66 7.34 6.01 -3.03
N PHE A 67 8.36 5.17 -3.06
CA PHE A 67 9.43 5.21 -4.06
C PHE A 67 9.13 4.22 -5.18
N ALA A 68 8.98 4.75 -6.38
CA ALA A 68 8.78 3.89 -7.54
C ALA A 68 9.15 4.65 -8.83
N PRO A 69 9.68 3.97 -9.85
CA PRO A 69 10.06 4.61 -11.10
C PRO A 69 8.85 5.17 -11.84
N THR A 70 9.14 5.99 -12.84
CA THR A 70 8.09 6.52 -13.74
C THR A 70 7.37 5.37 -14.44
N ARG A 71 6.05 5.50 -14.63
CA ARG A 71 5.17 4.47 -15.22
C ARG A 71 5.06 3.17 -14.42
N SER A 72 5.43 3.15 -13.15
CA SER A 72 5.26 1.99 -12.25
C SER A 72 3.83 1.79 -11.73
N GLY A 73 2.89 2.64 -12.13
CA GLY A 73 1.51 2.53 -11.68
C GLY A 73 1.19 3.21 -10.34
N LYS A 74 2.07 4.05 -9.78
CA LYS A 74 1.82 4.77 -8.51
C LYS A 74 0.48 5.53 -8.51
N GLY A 75 0.23 6.30 -9.56
CA GLY A 75 -1.00 7.07 -9.69
C GLY A 75 -2.24 6.17 -9.65
N VAL A 76 -2.28 5.20 -10.56
CA VAL A 76 -3.43 4.30 -10.72
C VAL A 76 -3.58 3.33 -9.54
N GLY A 77 -2.47 2.88 -8.95
CA GLY A 77 -2.49 1.87 -7.88
C GLY A 77 -2.66 2.41 -6.47
N LEU A 78 -2.25 3.66 -6.21
CA LEU A 78 -2.26 4.24 -4.87
C LEU A 78 -3.07 5.53 -4.80
N VAL A 79 -2.77 6.51 -5.67
CA VAL A 79 -3.35 7.85 -5.57
C VAL A 79 -4.83 7.85 -5.97
N VAL A 80 -5.15 7.34 -7.14
CA VAL A 80 -6.52 7.31 -7.64
C VAL A 80 -7.46 6.49 -6.73
N PRO A 81 -7.11 5.25 -6.33
CA PRO A 81 -7.95 4.51 -5.38
C PRO A 81 -8.12 5.21 -4.04
N THR A 82 -7.08 5.88 -3.54
CA THR A 82 -7.19 6.68 -2.32
C THR A 82 -8.16 7.83 -2.51
N LEU A 83 -8.04 8.61 -3.58
CA LEU A 83 -8.93 9.75 -3.85
C LEU A 83 -10.39 9.32 -4.05
N LEU A 84 -10.64 8.16 -4.63
CA LEU A 84 -11.98 7.64 -4.83
C LEU A 84 -12.62 7.08 -3.55
N THR A 85 -11.84 6.76 -2.54
CA THR A 85 -12.34 6.14 -1.31
C THR A 85 -12.10 6.96 -0.04
N TRP A 86 -11.34 8.04 -0.11
CA TRP A 86 -11.05 8.90 1.02
C TRP A 86 -12.29 9.72 1.42
N PRO A 87 -12.79 9.59 2.66
CA PRO A 87 -14.03 10.25 3.08
C PRO A 87 -13.86 11.75 3.40
N GLY A 88 -12.65 12.17 3.70
CA GLY A 88 -12.35 13.52 4.15
C GLY A 88 -11.88 14.47 3.05
N SER A 89 -11.49 15.68 3.45
CA SER A 89 -10.85 16.65 2.58
C SER A 89 -9.46 16.18 2.15
N SER A 90 -9.04 16.59 0.97
CA SER A 90 -7.71 16.28 0.44
C SER A 90 -7.16 17.45 -0.39
N ILE A 91 -5.85 17.64 -0.34
CA ILE A 91 -5.10 18.56 -1.20
C ILE A 91 -4.19 17.69 -2.06
N VAL A 92 -4.28 17.86 -3.39
CA VAL A 92 -3.54 17.05 -4.34
C VAL A 92 -2.66 17.96 -5.19
N HIS A 93 -1.34 17.72 -5.16
CA HIS A 93 -0.42 18.37 -6.08
C HIS A 93 -0.31 17.53 -7.36
N ASP A 94 -0.97 18.00 -8.41
CA ASP A 94 -1.13 17.26 -9.67
C ASP A 94 -0.58 18.06 -10.86
N ILE A 95 0.70 17.88 -11.12
CA ILE A 95 1.42 18.65 -12.17
C ILE A 95 0.87 18.36 -13.58
N LYS A 96 0.35 17.15 -13.80
CA LYS A 96 -0.13 16.70 -15.12
C LYS A 96 -1.64 16.81 -15.30
N GLY A 97 -2.39 17.02 -14.22
CA GLY A 97 -3.85 17.02 -14.25
C GLY A 97 -4.49 15.63 -14.33
N GLU A 98 -3.70 14.53 -14.37
CA GLU A 98 -4.22 13.17 -14.52
C GLU A 98 -5.15 12.77 -13.35
N ASN A 99 -4.79 13.11 -12.11
CA ASN A 99 -5.63 12.81 -10.95
C ASN A 99 -6.93 13.64 -10.96
N TRP A 100 -6.83 14.90 -11.38
CA TRP A 100 -7.98 15.77 -11.56
C TRP A 100 -8.98 15.17 -12.57
N GLU A 101 -8.52 14.83 -13.76
CA GLU A 101 -9.34 14.25 -14.80
C GLU A 101 -10.05 12.96 -14.35
N LEU A 102 -9.33 12.09 -13.65
CA LEU A 102 -9.84 10.79 -13.23
C LEU A 102 -10.77 10.83 -12.02
N THR A 103 -10.63 11.82 -11.11
CA THR A 103 -11.29 11.75 -9.81
C THR A 103 -12.21 12.92 -9.49
N SER A 104 -12.05 14.09 -10.11
CA SER A 104 -12.80 15.30 -9.78
C SER A 104 -14.31 15.13 -9.97
N GLY A 105 -14.73 14.49 -11.06
CA GLY A 105 -16.14 14.23 -11.34
C GLY A 105 -16.81 13.29 -10.33
N PHE A 106 -16.07 12.31 -9.80
CA PHE A 106 -16.57 11.48 -8.71
C PHE A 106 -16.61 12.26 -7.39
N ARG A 107 -15.54 12.95 -7.08
CA ARG A 107 -15.40 13.72 -5.83
C ARG A 107 -16.45 14.83 -5.72
N SER A 108 -16.81 15.47 -6.81
CA SER A 108 -17.81 16.54 -6.82
C SER A 108 -19.21 16.08 -6.38
N ARG A 109 -19.50 14.78 -6.43
CA ARG A 109 -20.76 14.20 -5.93
C ARG A 109 -20.79 14.10 -4.40
N HIS A 110 -19.63 14.18 -3.75
CA HIS A 110 -19.47 13.99 -2.31
C HIS A 110 -19.03 15.27 -1.58
N GLY A 111 -18.59 16.29 -2.31
CA GLY A 111 -18.15 17.54 -1.72
C GLY A 111 -17.66 18.54 -2.75
N ARG A 112 -17.20 19.68 -2.25
CA ARG A 112 -16.69 20.76 -3.10
C ARG A 112 -15.30 20.37 -3.64
N VAL A 113 -15.12 20.51 -4.95
CA VAL A 113 -13.84 20.26 -5.62
C VAL A 113 -13.38 21.57 -6.27
N LEU A 114 -12.14 21.97 -6.00
CA LEU A 114 -11.53 23.20 -6.49
C LEU A 114 -10.25 22.85 -7.25
N LEU A 115 -10.08 23.48 -8.41
CA LEU A 115 -8.84 23.41 -9.17
C LEU A 115 -8.10 24.74 -9.03
N PHE A 116 -6.85 24.71 -8.64
CA PHE A 116 -5.96 25.84 -8.69
C PHE A 116 -4.81 25.56 -9.68
N ASP A 117 -4.85 26.20 -10.83
CA ASP A 117 -3.80 26.12 -11.84
C ASP A 117 -3.35 27.55 -12.18
N PRO A 118 -2.23 28.02 -11.61
CA PRO A 118 -1.77 29.40 -11.83
C PRO A 118 -1.29 29.65 -13.26
N THR A 119 -1.13 28.61 -14.07
CA THR A 119 -0.70 28.71 -15.47
C THR A 119 -1.89 28.83 -16.43
N ASN A 120 -3.10 28.54 -15.97
CA ASN A 120 -4.31 28.57 -16.77
C ASN A 120 -5.29 29.61 -16.24
N ALA A 121 -5.42 30.71 -16.97
CA ALA A 121 -6.33 31.83 -16.61
C ALA A 121 -7.81 31.43 -16.55
N ALA A 122 -8.21 30.31 -17.14
CA ALA A 122 -9.57 29.78 -17.08
C ALA A 122 -9.79 28.85 -15.87
N SER A 123 -8.74 28.50 -15.14
CA SER A 123 -8.84 27.71 -13.93
C SER A 123 -9.05 28.60 -12.71
N ALA A 124 -9.85 28.12 -11.82
CA ALA A 124 -10.04 28.63 -10.48
C ALA A 124 -10.65 29.99 -10.36
N ALA A 125 -11.85 29.96 -10.32
CA ALA A 125 -12.57 30.81 -9.40
C ALA A 125 -12.48 30.22 -7.98
N TYR A 126 -12.06 30.98 -7.02
CA TYR A 126 -12.16 30.67 -5.59
C TYR A 126 -13.56 31.05 -5.11
#